data_9af742806b1e20eb9a9904c9caae5789
#
_entry.id   9af742806b1e20eb9a9904c9caae5789
#
_cell.length_a   1.000
_cell.length_b   1.000
_cell.length_c   1.000
_cell.angle_alpha   90.00
_cell.angle_beta   90.00
_cell.angle_gamma   90.00
#
_symmetry.space_group_name_H-M   'P 1'
#
loop_
_entity.id
_entity.type
_entity.pdbx_description
1 polymer ?
#
loop_
_entity_poly.entity_id
_entity_poly.type
_entity_poly.pdbx_seq_one_letter_code
_entity_poly.pdbx_strand_id
1 'polypeptide(L)'
;NSPARLLPYIGLGGVVCVVIRNLMLLEYGFALPGATFIGAAVMSVIFVKLSTWLRTSGPVLVVPSAIALMPGIFLYRFLFDILHINSLNESGLLYMAQNGTTGILSIVGIAVGVAVPNVLAQRYLQKRKNQRTQELMATRHACDGQ
;
A
#
# COMPACT_ATOMS: atom_id res chain seq x y z
N ASN A 1 11.83 -12.91 -9.62
CA ASN A 1 12.60 -13.58 -8.57
C ASN A 1 13.04 -12.54 -7.56
N SER A 2 12.29 -12.42 -6.47
CA SER A 2 12.72 -11.62 -5.32
C SER A 2 13.88 -12.34 -4.64
N PRO A 3 15.04 -11.68 -4.43
CA PRO A 3 16.14 -12.33 -3.74
C PRO A 3 15.69 -12.71 -2.31
N ALA A 4 16.00 -13.94 -1.87
CA ALA A 4 15.59 -14.48 -0.57
C ALA A 4 15.94 -13.57 0.63
N ARG A 5 16.93 -12.70 0.48
CA ARG A 5 17.35 -11.71 1.47
C ARG A 5 16.29 -10.63 1.77
N LEU A 6 15.31 -10.42 0.86
CA LEU A 6 14.26 -9.41 1.04
C LEU A 6 13.02 -9.96 1.76
N LEU A 7 12.86 -11.28 1.83
CA LEU A 7 11.74 -11.94 2.50
C LEU A 7 11.49 -11.46 3.94
N PRO A 8 12.51 -11.39 4.82
CA PRO A 8 12.28 -10.95 6.20
C PRO A 8 11.83 -9.48 6.29
N TYR A 9 12.29 -8.62 5.40
CA TYR A 9 11.87 -7.21 5.36
C TYR A 9 10.41 -7.06 4.89
N ILE A 10 9.99 -7.88 3.93
CA ILE A 10 8.59 -7.92 3.46
C ILE A 10 7.68 -8.42 4.57
N GLY A 11 8.07 -9.48 5.28
CA GLY A 11 7.31 -10.02 6.40
C GLY A 11 7.17 -9.03 7.55
N LEU A 12 8.26 -8.38 7.96
CA LEU A 12 8.24 -7.32 8.97
C LEU A 12 7.33 -6.15 8.57
N GLY A 13 7.37 -5.73 7.29
CA GLY A 13 6.49 -4.68 6.80
C GLY A 13 5.01 -5.05 6.89
N GLY A 14 4.66 -6.28 6.55
CA GLY A 14 3.30 -6.79 6.70
C GLY A 14 2.83 -6.78 8.16
N VAL A 15 3.67 -7.25 9.08
CA VAL A 15 3.38 -7.24 10.54
C VAL A 15 3.16 -5.81 11.05
N VAL A 16 4.06 -4.89 10.76
CA VAL A 16 3.95 -3.49 11.17
C VAL A 16 2.65 -2.88 10.65
N CYS A 17 2.29 -3.15 9.42
CA CYS A 17 1.08 -2.65 8.81
C CYS A 17 -0.19 -3.16 9.50
N VAL A 18 -0.26 -4.46 9.79
CA VAL A 18 -1.39 -5.07 10.51
C VAL A 18 -1.49 -4.54 11.94
N VAL A 19 -0.36 -4.35 12.62
CA VAL A 19 -0.32 -3.76 13.97
C VAL A 19 -0.86 -2.33 13.96
N ILE A 20 -0.42 -1.49 13.04
CA ILE A 20 -0.91 -0.10 12.91
C ILE A 20 -2.40 -0.09 12.62
N ARG A 21 -2.88 -0.93 11.70
CA ARG A 21 -4.31 -1.06 11.40
C ARG A 21 -5.12 -1.45 12.64
N ASN A 22 -4.66 -2.46 13.38
CA ASN A 22 -5.37 -2.93 14.56
C ASN A 22 -5.37 -1.90 15.69
N LEU A 23 -4.28 -1.16 15.89
CA LEU A 23 -4.23 -0.06 16.84
C LEU A 23 -5.24 1.04 16.48
N MET A 24 -5.33 1.42 15.19
CA MET A 24 -6.30 2.42 14.74
C MET A 24 -7.74 1.97 14.92
N LEU A 25 -8.02 0.67 14.75
CA LEU A 25 -9.35 0.12 14.98
C LEU A 25 -9.74 0.08 16.46
N LEU A 26 -8.81 -0.35 17.32
CA LEU A 26 -9.08 -0.62 18.74
C LEU A 26 -9.04 0.65 19.59
N GLU A 27 -8.07 1.55 19.36
CA GLU A 27 -7.86 2.74 20.19
C GLU A 27 -8.64 3.96 19.71
N TYR A 28 -8.76 4.12 18.39
CA TYR A 28 -9.38 5.32 17.81
C TYR A 28 -10.79 5.09 17.25
N GLY A 29 -11.28 3.86 17.24
CA GLY A 29 -12.62 3.54 16.73
C GLY A 29 -12.85 3.89 15.27
N PHE A 30 -11.78 4.02 14.48
CA PHE A 30 -11.89 4.29 13.04
C PHE A 30 -12.63 3.16 12.32
N ALA A 31 -13.44 3.50 11.33
CA ALA A 31 -14.01 2.51 10.43
C ALA A 31 -12.89 1.73 9.71
N LEU A 32 -13.10 0.44 9.48
CA LEU A 32 -12.11 -0.47 8.87
C LEU A 32 -11.43 0.09 7.61
N PRO A 33 -12.16 0.72 6.65
CA PRO A 33 -11.53 1.30 5.46
C PRO A 33 -10.54 2.42 5.77
N GLY A 34 -10.85 3.28 6.76
CA GLY A 34 -9.96 4.37 7.18
C GLY A 34 -8.67 3.84 7.83
N ALA A 35 -8.79 2.86 8.71
CA ALA A 35 -7.64 2.23 9.36
C ALA A 35 -6.72 1.51 8.34
N THR A 36 -7.30 0.85 7.34
CA THR A 36 -6.52 0.20 6.26
C THR A 36 -5.82 1.20 5.36
N PHE A 37 -6.47 2.33 5.05
CA PHE A 37 -5.83 3.43 4.29
C PHE A 37 -4.60 3.99 5.01
N ILE A 38 -4.73 4.31 6.30
CA ILE A 38 -3.62 4.84 7.10
C ILE A 38 -2.49 3.81 7.21
N GLY A 39 -2.81 2.55 7.50
CA GLY A 39 -1.83 1.46 7.54
C GLY A 39 -1.07 1.31 6.24
N ALA A 40 -1.76 1.32 5.10
CA ALA A 40 -1.17 1.23 3.78
C ALA A 40 -0.28 2.44 3.43
N ALA A 41 -0.71 3.66 3.80
CA ALA A 41 0.05 4.88 3.57
C ALA A 41 1.36 4.90 4.38
N VAL A 42 1.30 4.59 5.67
CA VAL A 42 2.49 4.52 6.54
C VAL A 42 3.46 3.46 6.05
N MET A 43 2.98 2.26 5.72
CA MET A 43 3.77 1.19 5.15
C MET A 43 4.48 1.62 3.86
N SER A 44 3.75 2.26 2.95
CA SER A 44 4.29 2.73 1.68
C SER A 44 5.43 3.75 1.88
N VAL A 45 5.29 4.68 2.82
CA VAL A 45 6.35 5.65 3.17
C VAL A 45 7.59 4.94 3.71
N ILE A 46 7.43 3.96 4.60
CA ILE A 46 8.54 3.18 5.15
C ILE A 46 9.28 2.43 4.04
N PHE A 47 8.53 1.76 3.14
CA PHE A 47 9.13 1.00 2.05
C PHE A 47 9.79 1.87 0.98
N VAL A 48 9.30 3.07 0.74
CA VAL A 48 10.00 4.03 -0.13
C VAL A 48 11.39 4.36 0.43
N LYS A 49 11.51 4.61 1.73
CA LYS A 49 12.82 4.82 2.35
C LYS A 49 13.69 3.56 2.31
N LEU A 50 13.11 2.41 2.58
CA LEU A 50 13.81 1.13 2.59
C LEU A 50 14.28 0.72 1.18
N SER A 51 13.49 0.98 0.14
CA SER A 51 13.85 0.70 -1.25
C SER A 51 15.04 1.51 -1.73
N THR A 52 15.16 2.77 -1.30
CA THR A 52 16.35 3.60 -1.59
C THR A 52 17.60 3.07 -0.93
N TRP A 53 17.49 2.51 0.28
CA TRP A 53 18.61 1.93 1.00
C TRP A 53 19.03 0.56 0.45
N LEU A 54 18.05 -0.28 0.07
CA LEU A 54 18.30 -1.63 -0.49
C LEU A 54 18.57 -1.62 -2.01
N ARG A 55 18.56 -0.45 -2.66
CA ARG A 55 18.70 -0.30 -4.14
C ARG A 55 17.74 -1.19 -4.94
N THR A 56 16.54 -1.44 -4.40
CA THR A 56 15.50 -2.28 -5.00
C THR A 56 14.32 -1.41 -5.40
N SER A 57 13.58 -1.81 -6.44
CA SER A 57 12.37 -1.07 -6.83
C SER A 57 11.28 -1.18 -5.75
N GLY A 58 10.73 -0.02 -5.33
CA GLY A 58 9.73 0.09 -4.28
C GLY A 58 8.52 -0.86 -4.42
N PRO A 59 7.92 -1.02 -5.62
CA PRO A 59 6.78 -1.92 -5.84
C PRO A 59 7.03 -3.37 -5.45
N VAL A 60 8.26 -3.87 -5.58
CA VAL A 60 8.61 -5.27 -5.23
C VAL A 60 8.46 -5.56 -3.73
N LEU A 61 8.64 -4.56 -2.88
CA LEU A 61 8.47 -4.68 -1.44
C LEU A 61 7.02 -4.39 -1.00
N VAL A 62 6.40 -3.38 -1.62
CA VAL A 62 5.08 -2.87 -1.22
C VAL A 62 3.96 -3.85 -1.58
N VAL A 63 3.97 -4.42 -2.79
CA VAL A 63 2.88 -5.27 -3.28
C VAL A 63 2.67 -6.52 -2.42
N PRO A 64 3.69 -7.35 -2.12
CA PRO A 64 3.48 -8.52 -1.27
C PRO A 64 3.04 -8.17 0.15
N SER A 65 3.54 -7.06 0.71
CA SER A 65 3.15 -6.63 2.05
C SER A 65 1.71 -6.08 2.09
N ALA A 66 1.23 -5.46 1.00
CA ALA A 66 -0.14 -4.96 0.89
C ALA A 66 -1.18 -6.11 0.85
N ILE A 67 -0.79 -7.30 0.41
CA ILE A 67 -1.67 -8.49 0.42
C ILE A 67 -2.12 -8.83 1.85
N ALA A 68 -1.27 -8.59 2.85
CA ALA A 68 -1.61 -8.82 4.26
C ALA A 68 -2.75 -7.91 4.78
N LEU A 69 -3.02 -6.77 4.11
CA LEU A 69 -4.12 -5.88 4.45
C LEU A 69 -5.43 -6.24 3.75
N MET A 70 -5.40 -7.17 2.80
CA MET A 70 -6.57 -7.48 1.99
C MET A 70 -7.72 -7.96 2.88
N PRO A 71 -8.91 -7.34 2.78
CA PRO A 71 -10.06 -7.67 3.63
C PRO A 71 -10.78 -8.92 3.09
N GLY A 72 -10.04 -10.04 2.96
CA GLY A 72 -10.53 -11.27 2.32
C GLY A 72 -11.77 -11.85 2.97
N ILE A 73 -11.90 -11.74 4.29
CA ILE A 73 -13.06 -12.28 5.02
C ILE A 73 -14.36 -11.53 4.67
N PHE A 74 -14.29 -10.21 4.46
CA PHE A 74 -15.45 -9.40 4.08
C PHE A 74 -15.89 -9.68 2.65
N LEU A 75 -14.94 -9.86 1.74
CA LEU A 75 -15.20 -10.24 0.36
C LEU A 75 -15.78 -11.65 0.25
N TYR A 76 -15.23 -12.59 1.04
CA TYR A 76 -15.74 -13.96 1.09
C TYR A 76 -17.21 -13.99 1.57
N ARG A 77 -17.52 -13.29 2.68
CA ARG A 77 -18.89 -13.20 3.21
C ARG A 77 -19.84 -12.56 2.19
N PHE A 78 -19.40 -11.46 1.57
CA PHE A 78 -20.19 -10.79 0.54
C PHE A 78 -20.52 -11.71 -0.64
N LEU A 79 -19.52 -12.46 -1.15
CA LEU A 79 -19.73 -13.42 -2.23
C LEU A 79 -20.65 -14.58 -1.81
N PHE A 80 -20.47 -15.08 -0.58
CA PHE A 80 -21.32 -16.15 -0.04
C PHE A 80 -22.77 -15.69 0.07
N ASP A 81 -23.00 -14.50 0.58
CA ASP A 81 -24.33 -13.90 0.73
C ASP A 81 -25.01 -13.67 -0.64
N ILE A 82 -24.24 -13.27 -1.67
CA ILE A 82 -24.76 -13.16 -3.05
C ILE A 82 -25.25 -14.50 -3.58
N LEU A 83 -24.49 -15.56 -3.37
CA LEU A 83 -24.87 -16.91 -3.85
C LEU A 83 -26.14 -17.42 -3.17
N HIS A 84 -26.43 -16.97 -1.95
CA HIS A 84 -27.58 -17.38 -1.16
C HIS A 84 -28.66 -16.29 -1.04
N ILE A 85 -28.68 -15.32 -1.95
CA ILE A 85 -29.55 -14.13 -1.87
C ILE A 85 -31.02 -14.46 -1.73
N ASN A 86 -31.50 -15.57 -2.32
CA ASN A 86 -32.87 -16.01 -2.25
C ASN A 86 -33.31 -16.54 -0.88
N SER A 87 -32.36 -16.86 0.00
CA SER A 87 -32.60 -17.37 1.36
C SER A 87 -32.33 -16.32 2.45
N LEU A 88 -31.92 -15.11 2.06
CA LEU A 88 -31.63 -14.03 2.99
C LEU A 88 -32.89 -13.30 3.44
N ASN A 89 -32.98 -13.06 4.76
CA ASN A 89 -33.96 -12.16 5.36
C ASN A 89 -33.52 -10.70 5.17
N GLU A 90 -34.39 -9.73 5.48
CA GLU A 90 -34.05 -8.29 5.41
C GLU A 90 -32.77 -7.91 6.16
N SER A 91 -32.54 -8.48 7.34
CA SER A 91 -31.32 -8.30 8.10
C SER A 91 -30.08 -8.87 7.39
N GLY A 92 -30.22 -10.00 6.70
CA GLY A 92 -29.15 -10.62 5.91
C GLY A 92 -28.74 -9.74 4.73
N LEU A 93 -29.68 -9.09 4.05
CA LEU A 93 -29.40 -8.14 2.96
C LEU A 93 -28.59 -6.93 3.46
N LEU A 94 -28.91 -6.41 4.65
CA LEU A 94 -28.15 -5.31 5.25
C LEU A 94 -26.70 -5.72 5.57
N TYR A 95 -26.49 -6.92 6.15
CA TYR A 95 -25.16 -7.44 6.42
C TYR A 95 -24.36 -7.67 5.13
N MET A 96 -25.00 -8.19 4.08
CA MET A 96 -24.38 -8.34 2.77
C MET A 96 -23.91 -6.99 2.22
N ALA A 97 -24.76 -5.97 2.25
CA ALA A 97 -24.44 -4.63 1.78
C ALA A 97 -23.29 -4.00 2.61
N GLN A 98 -23.29 -4.15 3.93
CA GLN A 98 -22.23 -3.68 4.80
C GLN A 98 -20.89 -4.37 4.52
N ASN A 99 -20.89 -5.69 4.40
CA ASN A 99 -19.68 -6.47 4.08
C ASN A 99 -19.10 -6.08 2.72
N GLY A 100 -19.96 -5.95 1.71
CA GLY A 100 -19.56 -5.55 0.36
C GLY A 100 -18.97 -4.14 0.33
N THR A 101 -19.67 -3.17 0.92
CA THR A 101 -19.23 -1.78 0.98
C THR A 101 -17.91 -1.67 1.73
N THR A 102 -17.79 -2.30 2.90
CA THR A 102 -16.57 -2.29 3.71
C THR A 102 -15.39 -2.92 2.97
N GLY A 103 -15.62 -4.04 2.29
CA GLY A 103 -14.61 -4.73 1.48
C GLY A 103 -14.10 -3.84 0.34
N ILE A 104 -15.02 -3.28 -0.46
CA ILE A 104 -14.67 -2.43 -1.62
C ILE A 104 -13.95 -1.14 -1.17
N LEU A 105 -14.48 -0.45 -0.16
CA LEU A 105 -13.83 0.76 0.38
C LEU A 105 -12.43 0.46 0.93
N SER A 106 -12.24 -0.68 1.56
CA SER A 106 -10.91 -1.08 2.07
C SER A 106 -9.92 -1.32 0.94
N ILE A 107 -10.34 -1.96 -0.17
CA ILE A 107 -9.48 -2.15 -1.35
C ILE A 107 -9.09 -0.81 -1.96
N VAL A 108 -10.06 0.09 -2.15
CA VAL A 108 -9.80 1.46 -2.65
C VAL A 108 -8.85 2.19 -1.70
N GLY A 109 -9.08 2.11 -0.39
CA GLY A 109 -8.22 2.69 0.63
C GLY A 109 -6.78 2.19 0.54
N ILE A 110 -6.57 0.87 0.39
CA ILE A 110 -5.24 0.29 0.21
C ILE A 110 -4.60 0.80 -1.09
N ALA A 111 -5.34 0.78 -2.20
CA ALA A 111 -4.82 1.21 -3.49
C ALA A 111 -4.34 2.66 -3.47
N VAL A 112 -5.15 3.57 -2.94
CA VAL A 112 -4.80 5.00 -2.82
C VAL A 112 -3.69 5.21 -1.78
N GLY A 113 -3.76 4.53 -0.62
CA GLY A 113 -2.74 4.60 0.43
C GLY A 113 -1.35 4.18 -0.05
N VAL A 114 -1.28 3.19 -0.94
CA VAL A 114 -0.02 2.74 -1.55
C VAL A 114 0.40 3.65 -2.70
N ALA A 115 -0.53 4.06 -3.57
CA ALA A 115 -0.22 4.80 -4.79
C ALA A 115 0.33 6.22 -4.49
N VAL A 116 -0.31 6.94 -3.57
CA VAL A 116 0.03 8.36 -3.30
C VAL A 116 1.49 8.52 -2.84
N PRO A 117 1.98 7.86 -1.78
CA PRO A 117 3.36 8.02 -1.36
C PRO A 117 4.37 7.52 -2.40
N ASN A 118 4.02 6.48 -3.15
CA ASN A 118 4.91 5.89 -4.15
C ASN A 118 5.11 6.83 -5.34
N VAL A 119 4.03 7.45 -5.83
CA VAL A 119 4.11 8.45 -6.92
C VAL A 119 4.87 9.71 -6.49
N LEU A 120 4.61 10.20 -5.27
CA LEU A 120 5.32 11.37 -4.74
C LEU A 120 6.82 11.10 -4.60
N ALA A 121 7.19 9.93 -4.09
CA ALA A 121 8.58 9.53 -3.95
C ALA A 121 9.29 9.39 -5.30
N GLN A 122 8.65 8.81 -6.30
CA GLN A 122 9.22 8.70 -7.65
C GLN A 122 9.46 10.07 -8.28
N ARG A 123 8.50 11.00 -8.15
CA ARG A 123 8.66 12.38 -8.66
C ARG A 123 9.82 13.10 -7.97
N TYR A 124 9.98 12.93 -6.66
CA TYR A 124 11.07 13.55 -5.90
C TYR A 124 12.43 12.99 -6.30
N LEU A 125 12.55 11.69 -6.48
CA LEU A 125 13.78 11.02 -6.90
C LEU A 125 14.16 11.35 -8.34
N GLN A 126 13.19 11.46 -9.25
CA GLN A 126 13.43 11.87 -10.64
C GLN A 126 13.94 13.31 -10.70
N LYS A 127 13.36 14.22 -9.91
CA LYS A 127 13.82 15.62 -9.87
C LYS A 127 15.28 15.73 -9.43
N ARG A 128 15.69 14.96 -8.42
CA ARG A 128 17.11 14.89 -7.98
C ARG A 128 18.04 14.28 -9.03
N LYS A 129 17.59 13.23 -9.74
CA LYS A 129 18.38 12.64 -10.83
C LYS A 129 18.60 13.63 -11.97
N ASN A 130 17.56 14.33 -12.39
CA ASN A 130 17.66 15.32 -13.48
C ASN A 130 18.60 16.49 -13.10
N GLN A 131 18.57 16.97 -11.87
CA GLN A 131 19.50 18.00 -11.39
C GLN A 131 20.95 17.53 -11.45
N ARG A 132 21.27 16.32 -10.95
CA ARG A 132 22.61 15.77 -11.03
C ARG A 132 23.10 15.57 -12.48
N THR A 133 22.22 15.15 -13.38
CA THR A 133 22.55 14.96 -14.79
C THR A 133 22.86 16.31 -15.45
N GLN A 134 22.12 17.37 -15.13
CA GLN A 134 22.39 18.71 -15.63
C GLN A 134 23.73 19.28 -15.10
N GLU A 135 24.02 19.06 -13.81
CA GLU A 135 25.32 19.46 -13.24
C GLU A 135 26.48 18.75 -13.91
N LEU A 136 26.35 17.45 -14.18
CA LEU A 136 27.39 16.67 -14.88
C LEU A 136 27.56 17.09 -16.35
N MET A 137 26.48 17.46 -17.03
CA MET A 137 26.57 18.00 -18.40
C MET A 137 27.20 19.39 -18.42
N ALA A 138 26.87 20.25 -17.48
CA ALA A 138 27.46 21.57 -17.35
C ALA A 138 28.97 21.51 -17.09
N THR A 139 29.42 20.61 -16.22
CA THR A 139 30.87 20.39 -15.95
C THR A 139 31.58 19.79 -17.17
N ARG A 140 30.94 18.95 -17.96
CA ARG A 140 31.52 18.38 -19.16
C ARG A 140 31.73 19.46 -20.26
N HIS A 141 30.73 20.31 -20.48
CA HIS A 141 30.86 21.43 -21.42
C HIS A 141 31.91 22.47 -21.00
N ALA A 142 32.13 22.64 -19.69
CA ALA A 142 33.18 23.50 -19.19
C ALA A 142 34.60 22.93 -19.40
N CYS A 143 34.76 21.59 -19.44
CA CYS A 143 36.04 20.93 -19.72
C CYS A 143 36.35 20.82 -21.23
N ASP A 144 35.33 20.70 -22.11
CA ASP A 144 35.52 20.59 -23.55
C ASP A 144 35.74 21.97 -24.22
N GLY A 145 35.53 23.07 -23.48
CA GLY A 145 35.71 24.44 -23.98
C GLY A 145 37.07 25.07 -23.66
N GLN A 146 38.04 24.34 -23.10
CA GLN A 146 39.44 24.74 -22.90
C GLN A 146 40.39 23.99 -23.86
#